data_c06c1bba70b9d7ddafee51e1335c92ed
#
_entry.id   c06c1bba70b9d7ddafee51e1335c92ed
#
_cell.length_a   1.000
_cell.length_b   1.000
_cell.length_c   1.000
_cell.angle_alpha   90.00
_cell.angle_beta   90.00
_cell.angle_gamma   90.00
#
_symmetry.space_group_name_H-M   'P 1'
#
loop_
_entity.id
_entity.type
_entity.pdbx_description
1 polymer ?
#
loop_
_entity_poly.entity_id
_entity_poly.type
_entity_poly.pdbx_seq_one_letter_code
_entity_poly.pdbx_strand_id
1 'polypeptide(L)'
;FIGKDVSGVAANLKFEKIAIPVLSNIPVLGDIFFKQNLLTYAMYFIIPLSMFYIYRTRYGLKLRALGENPAALDAAGENVFAMRYGYIIFGCMMMSISGACVSLANTNFWNSGMTAGKGWIAFALVAFSSWNPVMLMWGALLFGFISCLGSNLQIYLPSVPTEVYSMLPYIATVIVFILSTGNFRKKHTAEPAALAKPYDRESR
;
A
#
# COMPACT_ATOMS: atom_id res chain seq x y z
N PHE A 1 -29.23 -13.66 -2.96
CA PHE A 1 -28.07 -13.38 -3.85
C PHE A 1 -26.80 -14.12 -3.42
N ILE A 2 -26.96 -15.29 -2.83
CA ILE A 2 -25.82 -16.09 -2.38
C ILE A 2 -25.79 -17.34 -3.26
N GLY A 3 -24.74 -17.50 -4.09
CA GLY A 3 -24.43 -18.81 -4.65
C GLY A 3 -24.34 -18.95 -6.18
N LYS A 4 -24.08 -17.88 -6.94
CA LYS A 4 -23.50 -18.06 -8.28
C LYS A 4 -22.09 -17.52 -8.26
N ASP A 5 -21.14 -18.42 -8.37
CA ASP A 5 -19.74 -18.06 -8.61
C ASP A 5 -19.67 -17.29 -9.93
N VAL A 6 -19.61 -15.98 -9.82
CA VAL A 6 -19.39 -15.08 -10.96
C VAL A 6 -17.89 -15.05 -11.21
N SER A 7 -17.31 -16.22 -11.45
CA SER A 7 -15.91 -16.35 -11.84
C SER A 7 -15.82 -16.21 -13.36
N GLY A 8 -14.89 -15.40 -13.84
CA GLY A 8 -14.56 -15.29 -15.25
C GLY A 8 -15.33 -14.23 -16.06
N VAL A 9 -16.03 -13.28 -15.42
CA VAL A 9 -16.57 -12.12 -16.14
C VAL A 9 -15.38 -11.22 -16.49
N ALA A 10 -14.97 -11.24 -17.76
CA ALA A 10 -13.97 -10.33 -18.27
C ALA A 10 -14.46 -8.88 -18.14
N ALA A 11 -13.72 -8.04 -17.46
CA ALA A 11 -13.97 -6.61 -17.50
C ALA A 11 -13.59 -6.10 -18.91
N ASN A 12 -14.57 -5.62 -19.67
CA ASN A 12 -14.33 -4.99 -20.97
C ASN A 12 -13.53 -3.68 -20.88
N LEU A 13 -13.28 -3.20 -19.66
CA LEU A 13 -12.47 -2.02 -19.37
C LEU A 13 -11.03 -2.46 -19.05
N LYS A 14 -10.24 -2.63 -20.10
CA LYS A 14 -8.78 -2.72 -19.93
C LYS A 14 -8.22 -1.32 -19.82
N PHE A 15 -7.48 -1.04 -18.76
CA PHE A 15 -6.64 0.15 -18.71
C PHE A 15 -5.48 -0.06 -19.70
N GLU A 16 -5.55 0.56 -20.86
CA GLU A 16 -4.47 0.53 -21.83
C GLU A 16 -3.21 1.20 -21.28
N LYS A 17 -2.07 0.67 -21.68
CA LYS A 17 -0.78 1.28 -21.34
C LYS A 17 -0.64 2.59 -22.09
N ILE A 18 -0.50 3.68 -21.37
CA ILE A 18 -0.27 5.01 -21.95
C ILE A 18 1.24 5.20 -22.08
N ALA A 19 1.74 5.26 -23.30
CA ALA A 19 3.13 5.59 -23.56
C ALA A 19 3.30 7.11 -23.63
N ILE A 20 4.21 7.69 -22.86
CA ILE A 20 4.55 9.11 -22.98
C ILE A 20 5.54 9.23 -24.15
N PRO A 21 5.16 9.92 -25.26
CA PRO A 21 5.83 9.77 -26.56
C PRO A 21 7.30 10.19 -26.60
N VAL A 22 7.76 11.04 -25.70
CA VAL A 22 9.15 11.55 -25.69
C VAL A 22 10.06 10.70 -24.81
N LEU A 23 9.58 10.21 -23.68
CA LEU A 23 10.33 9.49 -22.66
C LEU A 23 10.30 7.96 -22.83
N SER A 24 9.37 7.45 -23.65
CA SER A 24 9.24 6.01 -23.91
C SER A 24 10.35 5.43 -24.78
N ASN A 25 11.17 6.26 -25.45
CA ASN A 25 12.23 5.82 -26.35
C ASN A 25 13.58 5.57 -25.63
N ILE A 26 13.66 5.80 -24.33
CA ILE A 26 14.87 5.51 -23.55
C ILE A 26 14.98 3.99 -23.35
N PRO A 27 16.04 3.32 -23.81
CA PRO A 27 16.19 1.88 -23.63
C PRO A 27 16.17 1.52 -22.14
N VAL A 28 15.42 0.47 -21.76
CA VAL A 28 15.23 -0.05 -20.40
C VAL A 28 14.38 0.85 -19.50
N LEU A 29 14.69 2.14 -19.34
CA LEU A 29 13.94 3.04 -18.45
C LEU A 29 12.58 3.44 -19.04
N GLY A 30 12.47 3.52 -20.36
CA GLY A 30 11.23 3.83 -21.05
C GLY A 30 10.13 2.81 -20.78
N ASP A 31 10.47 1.53 -20.84
CA ASP A 31 9.51 0.44 -20.64
C ASP A 31 9.13 0.29 -19.16
N ILE A 32 10.05 0.56 -18.24
CA ILE A 32 9.82 0.42 -16.79
C ILE A 32 8.97 1.56 -16.25
N PHE A 33 9.22 2.81 -16.64
CA PHE A 33 8.60 3.98 -16.03
C PHE A 33 7.55 4.68 -16.90
N PHE A 34 7.70 4.63 -18.23
CA PHE A 34 6.93 5.49 -19.15
C PHE A 34 5.96 4.75 -20.08
N LYS A 35 5.83 3.41 -19.93
CA LYS A 35 4.81 2.59 -20.60
C LYS A 35 3.98 1.85 -19.57
N GLN A 36 3.31 2.60 -18.71
CA GLN A 36 2.55 2.04 -17.59
C GLN A 36 1.04 2.35 -17.71
N ASN A 37 0.25 1.66 -16.91
CA ASN A 37 -1.17 1.93 -16.81
C ASN A 37 -1.42 3.28 -16.10
N LEU A 38 -2.53 3.92 -16.39
CA LEU A 38 -2.96 5.18 -15.75
C LEU A 38 -2.89 5.11 -14.21
N LEU A 39 -3.22 3.97 -13.64
CA LEU A 39 -3.18 3.74 -12.18
C LEU A 39 -1.75 3.79 -11.62
N THR A 40 -0.76 3.30 -12.38
CA THR A 40 0.65 3.38 -11.97
C THR A 40 1.13 4.84 -11.98
N TYR A 41 0.74 5.62 -12.98
CA TYR A 41 1.03 7.06 -12.99
C TYR A 41 0.37 7.80 -11.83
N ALA A 42 -0.87 7.44 -11.49
CA ALA A 42 -1.54 8.01 -10.33
C ALA A 42 -0.75 7.73 -9.03
N MET A 43 -0.18 6.52 -8.88
CA MET A 43 0.67 6.19 -7.72
C MET A 43 1.94 7.02 -7.65
N TYR A 44 2.60 7.27 -8.78
CA TYR A 44 3.77 8.15 -8.83
C TYR A 44 3.47 9.56 -8.35
N PHE A 45 2.24 10.02 -8.54
CA PHE A 45 1.79 11.33 -8.04
C PHE A 45 1.31 11.28 -6.59
N ILE A 46 0.58 10.23 -6.20
CA ILE A 46 -0.01 10.10 -4.86
C ILE A 46 1.08 9.96 -3.78
N ILE A 47 2.18 9.22 -4.06
CA ILE A 47 3.24 9.01 -3.08
C ILE A 47 3.92 10.33 -2.67
N PRO A 48 4.50 11.14 -3.57
CA PRO A 48 5.10 12.41 -3.17
C PRO A 48 4.07 13.41 -2.61
N LEU A 49 2.82 13.37 -3.09
CA LEU A 49 1.75 14.20 -2.56
C LEU A 49 1.44 13.84 -1.09
N SER A 50 1.35 12.56 -0.77
CA SER A 50 1.13 12.10 0.61
C SER A 50 2.28 12.47 1.54
N MET A 51 3.52 12.37 1.05
CA MET A 51 4.70 12.82 1.80
C MET A 51 4.66 14.32 2.06
N PHE A 52 4.37 15.12 1.02
CA PHE A 52 4.23 16.56 1.17
C PHE A 52 3.11 16.91 2.15
N TYR A 53 1.95 16.25 2.02
CA TYR A 53 0.82 16.45 2.91
C TYR A 53 1.18 16.17 4.38
N ILE A 54 1.77 15.02 4.68
CA ILE A 54 2.07 14.59 6.05
C ILE A 54 3.18 15.44 6.68
N TYR A 55 4.24 15.77 5.93
CA TYR A 55 5.42 16.40 6.50
C TYR A 55 5.50 17.92 6.34
N ARG A 56 4.79 18.49 5.35
CA ARG A 56 4.89 19.92 5.02
C ARG A 56 3.64 20.73 5.23
N THR A 57 2.49 20.11 5.55
CA THR A 57 1.24 20.85 5.73
C THR A 57 0.83 20.95 7.19
N ARG A 58 0.02 21.97 7.51
CA ARG A 58 -0.59 22.14 8.84
C ARG A 58 -1.54 20.97 9.17
N TYR A 59 -2.25 20.45 8.17
CA TYR A 59 -3.13 19.28 8.33
C TYR A 59 -2.34 18.01 8.66
N GLY A 60 -1.18 17.82 8.03
CA GLY A 60 -0.29 16.70 8.35
C GLY A 60 0.30 16.81 9.76
N LEU A 61 0.58 18.02 10.25
CA LEU A 61 0.99 18.24 11.63
C LEU A 61 -0.13 17.82 12.61
N LYS A 62 -1.37 18.25 12.36
CA LYS A 62 -2.53 17.86 13.17
C LYS A 62 -2.76 16.34 13.13
N LEU A 63 -2.59 15.71 11.96
CA LEU A 63 -2.70 14.25 11.81
C LEU A 63 -1.67 13.51 12.68
N ARG A 64 -0.42 13.96 12.69
CA ARG A 64 0.63 13.39 13.55
C ARG A 64 0.35 13.61 15.03
N ALA A 65 -0.08 14.82 15.40
CA ALA A 65 -0.49 15.12 16.76
C ALA A 65 -1.68 14.25 17.21
N LEU A 66 -2.64 13.98 16.32
CA LEU A 66 -3.76 13.08 16.55
C LEU A 66 -3.30 11.64 16.85
N GLY A 67 -2.22 11.19 16.21
CA GLY A 67 -1.63 9.87 16.42
C GLY A 67 -0.81 9.77 17.71
N GLU A 68 -0.14 10.86 18.11
CA GLU A 68 0.74 10.86 19.29
C GLU A 68 -0.02 11.22 20.57
N ASN A 69 -0.72 12.34 20.58
CA ASN A 69 -1.42 12.85 21.75
C ASN A 69 -2.74 13.54 21.37
N PRO A 70 -3.85 12.78 21.28
CA PRO A 70 -5.16 13.36 20.95
C PRO A 70 -5.64 14.40 21.98
N ALA A 71 -5.27 14.23 23.27
CA ALA A 71 -5.67 15.16 24.34
C ALA A 71 -5.04 16.53 24.17
N ALA A 72 -3.77 16.59 23.72
CA ALA A 72 -3.12 17.85 23.42
C ALA A 72 -3.77 18.56 22.22
N LEU A 73 -4.23 17.81 21.23
CA LEU A 73 -4.93 18.34 20.06
C LEU A 73 -6.31 18.90 20.44
N ASP A 74 -7.04 18.21 21.33
CA ASP A 74 -8.33 18.69 21.87
C ASP A 74 -8.14 19.96 22.70
N ALA A 75 -7.10 20.03 23.52
CA ALA A 75 -6.74 21.21 24.28
C ALA A 75 -6.39 22.43 23.38
N ALA A 76 -5.90 22.18 22.16
CA ALA A 76 -5.66 23.21 21.16
C ALA A 76 -6.94 23.65 20.41
N GLY A 77 -8.12 23.15 20.79
CA GLY A 77 -9.42 23.53 20.24
C GLY A 77 -9.82 22.77 18.97
N GLU A 78 -9.12 21.70 18.61
CA GLU A 78 -9.44 20.90 17.43
C GLU A 78 -10.41 19.75 17.76
N ASN A 79 -11.32 19.45 16.85
CA ASN A 79 -12.26 18.36 17.05
C ASN A 79 -11.65 17.01 16.71
N VAL A 80 -11.15 16.30 17.73
CA VAL A 80 -10.48 15.00 17.62
C VAL A 80 -11.38 13.94 16.97
N PHE A 81 -12.67 13.89 17.34
CA PHE A 81 -13.59 12.89 16.81
C PHE A 81 -13.84 13.11 15.32
N ALA A 82 -14.14 14.32 14.90
CA ALA A 82 -14.37 14.63 13.48
C ALA A 82 -13.13 14.32 12.63
N MET A 83 -11.94 14.62 13.15
CA MET A 83 -10.69 14.30 12.47
C MET A 83 -10.47 12.78 12.37
N ARG A 84 -10.67 12.01 13.44
CA ARG A 84 -10.56 10.55 13.41
C ARG A 84 -11.50 9.95 12.38
N TYR A 85 -12.77 10.30 12.40
CA TYR A 85 -13.74 9.80 11.41
C TYR A 85 -13.35 10.18 9.99
N GLY A 86 -12.95 11.42 9.75
CA GLY A 86 -12.54 11.89 8.42
C GLY A 86 -11.37 11.08 7.85
N TYR A 87 -10.32 10.85 8.64
CA TYR A 87 -9.16 10.08 8.19
C TYR A 87 -9.46 8.57 8.05
N ILE A 88 -10.33 8.00 8.89
CA ILE A 88 -10.76 6.61 8.75
C ILE A 88 -11.55 6.44 7.44
N ILE A 89 -12.52 7.31 7.17
CA ILE A 89 -13.31 7.27 5.93
C ILE A 89 -12.40 7.41 4.71
N PHE A 90 -11.45 8.36 4.74
CA PHE A 90 -10.48 8.52 3.67
C PHE A 90 -9.61 7.27 3.47
N GLY A 91 -9.14 6.66 4.55
CA GLY A 91 -8.37 5.41 4.51
C GLY A 91 -9.18 4.25 3.90
N CYS A 92 -10.45 4.10 4.30
CA CYS A 92 -11.35 3.09 3.73
C CYS A 92 -11.58 3.32 2.23
N MET A 93 -11.74 4.57 1.78
CA MET A 93 -11.85 4.88 0.36
C MET A 93 -10.58 4.48 -0.41
N MET A 94 -9.39 4.77 0.11
CA MET A 94 -8.13 4.38 -0.52
C MET A 94 -7.97 2.86 -0.60
N MET A 95 -8.36 2.12 0.45
CA MET A 95 -8.35 0.66 0.44
C MET A 95 -9.32 0.08 -0.61
N SER A 96 -10.52 0.66 -0.74
CA SER A 96 -11.51 0.25 -1.75
C SER A 96 -10.99 0.46 -3.17
N ILE A 97 -10.36 1.61 -3.44
CA ILE A 97 -9.72 1.90 -4.73
C ILE A 97 -8.60 0.89 -5.00
N SER A 98 -7.77 0.58 -4.01
CA SER A 98 -6.70 -0.41 -4.14
C SER A 98 -7.26 -1.80 -4.51
N GLY A 99 -8.35 -2.24 -3.88
CA GLY A 99 -9.03 -3.48 -4.22
C GLY A 99 -9.57 -3.49 -5.67
N ALA A 100 -10.16 -2.39 -6.09
CA ALA A 100 -10.63 -2.23 -7.48
C ALA A 100 -9.46 -2.27 -8.48
N CYS A 101 -8.30 -1.71 -8.15
CA CYS A 101 -7.10 -1.77 -9.00
C CYS A 101 -6.62 -3.21 -9.23
N VAL A 102 -6.75 -4.10 -8.25
CA VAL A 102 -6.37 -5.51 -8.42
C VAL A 102 -7.21 -6.19 -9.49
N SER A 103 -8.53 -6.00 -9.48
CA SER A 103 -9.42 -6.62 -10.44
C SER A 103 -9.37 -5.99 -11.83
N LEU A 104 -9.22 -4.67 -11.92
CA LEU A 104 -9.32 -3.93 -13.19
C LEU A 104 -7.98 -3.79 -13.92
N ALA A 105 -6.88 -3.62 -13.17
CA ALA A 105 -5.58 -3.34 -13.77
C ALA A 105 -4.64 -4.56 -13.81
N ASN A 106 -4.75 -5.46 -12.83
CA ASN A 106 -3.83 -6.58 -12.73
C ASN A 106 -4.36 -7.86 -13.38
N THR A 107 -5.57 -8.28 -13.03
CA THR A 107 -6.13 -9.55 -13.51
C THR A 107 -7.09 -9.41 -14.71
N ASN A 108 -7.71 -8.23 -14.88
CA ASN A 108 -8.75 -7.95 -15.87
C ASN A 108 -9.98 -8.89 -15.83
N PHE A 109 -10.14 -9.66 -14.78
CA PHE A 109 -11.29 -10.50 -14.50
C PHE A 109 -11.50 -10.65 -13.02
N TRP A 110 -12.71 -11.02 -12.63
CA TRP A 110 -13.05 -11.33 -11.25
C TRP A 110 -12.91 -12.82 -11.01
N ASN A 111 -12.22 -13.20 -9.93
CA ASN A 111 -12.18 -14.56 -9.41
C ASN A 111 -12.27 -14.54 -7.89
N SER A 112 -13.02 -15.47 -7.30
CA SER A 112 -13.09 -15.63 -5.85
C SER A 112 -11.69 -15.91 -5.28
N GLY A 113 -11.30 -15.14 -4.26
CA GLY A 113 -9.99 -15.29 -3.62
C GLY A 113 -8.80 -14.67 -4.38
N MET A 114 -9.00 -13.89 -5.45
CA MET A 114 -7.92 -13.28 -6.25
C MET A 114 -6.94 -12.40 -5.46
N THR A 115 -7.36 -11.90 -4.31
CA THR A 115 -6.49 -11.13 -3.42
C THR A 115 -5.49 -12.01 -2.68
N ALA A 116 -5.78 -13.31 -2.49
CA ALA A 116 -4.90 -14.33 -1.89
C ALA A 116 -4.12 -13.83 -0.65
N GLY A 117 -4.78 -13.07 0.23
CA GLY A 117 -4.15 -12.53 1.44
C GLY A 117 -3.24 -11.31 1.23
N LYS A 118 -3.13 -10.73 0.02
CA LYS A 118 -2.30 -9.54 -0.26
C LYS A 118 -2.63 -8.34 0.62
N GLY A 119 -3.89 -8.20 1.08
CA GLY A 119 -4.29 -7.16 2.02
C GLY A 119 -3.59 -7.28 3.38
N TRP A 120 -3.41 -8.50 3.89
CA TRP A 120 -2.68 -8.73 5.13
C TRP A 120 -1.19 -8.40 5.01
N ILE A 121 -0.61 -8.67 3.83
CA ILE A 121 0.79 -8.29 3.55
C ILE A 121 0.92 -6.77 3.49
N ALA A 122 -0.02 -6.08 2.84
CA ALA A 122 -0.01 -4.62 2.80
C ALA A 122 -0.09 -4.02 4.21
N PHE A 123 -0.94 -4.58 5.09
CA PHE A 123 -1.00 -4.18 6.50
C PHE A 123 0.33 -4.43 7.23
N ALA A 124 0.92 -5.61 7.05
CA ALA A 124 2.22 -5.94 7.62
C ALA A 124 3.32 -4.99 7.13
N LEU A 125 3.34 -4.65 5.83
CA LEU A 125 4.30 -3.68 5.27
C LEU A 125 4.17 -2.30 5.91
N VAL A 126 2.96 -1.83 6.23
CA VAL A 126 2.76 -0.56 6.96
C VAL A 126 3.41 -0.62 8.34
N ALA A 127 3.16 -1.70 9.10
CA ALA A 127 3.77 -1.89 10.41
C ALA A 127 5.31 -1.98 10.32
N PHE A 128 5.85 -2.69 9.31
CA PHE A 128 7.30 -2.84 9.10
C PHE A 128 7.97 -1.55 8.67
N SER A 129 7.27 -0.72 7.90
CA SER A 129 7.76 0.60 7.52
C SER A 129 7.73 1.60 8.66
N SER A 130 7.29 1.16 9.85
CA SER A 130 7.14 2.01 11.03
C SER A 130 6.33 3.27 10.73
N TRP A 131 5.21 3.10 10.03
CA TRP A 131 4.31 4.19 9.59
C TRP A 131 5.00 5.29 8.76
N ASN A 132 6.20 5.02 8.23
CA ASN A 132 6.92 5.96 7.39
C ASN A 132 6.58 5.73 5.89
N PRO A 133 5.98 6.70 5.18
CA PRO A 133 5.59 6.54 3.78
C PRO A 133 6.75 6.23 2.84
N VAL A 134 7.95 6.75 3.13
CA VAL A 134 9.15 6.50 2.31
C VAL A 134 9.58 5.04 2.42
N MET A 135 9.65 4.53 3.65
CA MET A 135 10.00 3.12 3.87
C MET A 135 8.92 2.19 3.33
N LEU A 136 7.64 2.58 3.44
CA LEU A 136 6.53 1.82 2.87
C LEU A 136 6.65 1.72 1.34
N MET A 137 7.03 2.81 0.67
CA MET A 137 7.25 2.82 -0.78
C MET A 137 8.33 1.79 -1.17
N TRP A 138 9.47 1.80 -0.49
CA TRP A 138 10.55 0.84 -0.77
C TRP A 138 10.14 -0.61 -0.46
N GLY A 139 9.42 -0.82 0.63
CA GLY A 139 8.86 -2.14 0.97
C GLY A 139 7.88 -2.65 -0.08
N ALA A 140 6.98 -1.80 -0.56
CA ALA A 140 6.02 -2.13 -1.61
C ALA A 140 6.70 -2.44 -2.95
N LEU A 141 7.72 -1.67 -3.34
CA LEU A 141 8.51 -1.93 -4.55
C LEU A 141 9.26 -3.27 -4.46
N LEU A 142 9.89 -3.54 -3.33
CA LEU A 142 10.58 -4.81 -3.10
C LEU A 142 9.62 -6.00 -3.15
N PHE A 143 8.47 -5.89 -2.49
CA PHE A 143 7.44 -6.92 -2.54
C PHE A 143 6.93 -7.15 -3.97
N GLY A 144 6.63 -6.08 -4.71
CA GLY A 144 6.21 -6.15 -6.10
C GLY A 144 7.26 -6.80 -7.00
N PHE A 145 8.53 -6.43 -6.82
CA PHE A 145 9.66 -7.02 -7.55
C PHE A 145 9.78 -8.52 -7.32
N ILE A 146 9.71 -8.97 -6.06
CA ILE A 146 9.80 -10.40 -5.73
C ILE A 146 8.59 -11.17 -6.24
N SER A 147 7.39 -10.58 -6.20
CA SER A 147 6.18 -11.17 -6.76
C SER A 147 6.31 -11.35 -8.28
N CYS A 148 6.87 -10.37 -8.97
CA CYS A 148 7.14 -10.44 -10.39
C CYS A 148 8.21 -11.49 -10.73
N LEU A 149 9.29 -11.55 -9.95
CA LEU A 149 10.31 -12.60 -10.10
C LEU A 149 9.71 -13.99 -9.92
N GLY A 150 8.88 -14.21 -8.90
CA GLY A 150 8.22 -15.50 -8.67
C GLY A 150 7.40 -15.96 -9.88
N SER A 151 6.61 -15.05 -10.44
CA SER A 151 5.80 -15.34 -11.64
C SER A 151 6.66 -15.65 -12.88
N ASN A 152 7.79 -14.96 -13.06
CA ASN A 152 8.70 -15.21 -14.17
C ASN A 152 9.47 -16.53 -13.98
N LEU A 153 9.96 -16.80 -12.77
CA LEU A 153 10.69 -18.07 -12.48
C LEU A 153 9.82 -19.31 -12.75
N GLN A 154 8.53 -19.23 -12.54
CA GLN A 154 7.59 -20.29 -12.84
C GLN A 154 7.61 -20.70 -14.33
N ILE A 155 7.88 -19.74 -15.24
CA ILE A 155 7.96 -20.02 -16.69
C ILE A 155 9.24 -20.82 -17.01
N TYR A 156 10.34 -20.54 -16.32
CA TYR A 156 11.63 -21.18 -16.58
C TYR A 156 11.79 -22.54 -15.86
N LEU A 157 11.13 -22.74 -14.75
CA LEU A 157 11.22 -23.93 -13.92
C LEU A 157 9.84 -24.54 -13.63
N PRO A 158 9.16 -25.09 -14.64
CA PRO A 158 7.80 -25.63 -14.49
C PRO A 158 7.73 -26.87 -13.58
N SER A 159 8.89 -27.46 -13.23
CA SER A 159 8.95 -28.65 -12.37
C SER A 159 8.63 -28.35 -10.89
N VAL A 160 8.65 -27.10 -10.48
CA VAL A 160 8.36 -26.68 -9.09
C VAL A 160 6.89 -26.29 -8.97
N PRO A 161 6.17 -26.74 -7.94
CA PRO A 161 4.78 -26.35 -7.71
C PRO A 161 4.59 -24.85 -7.64
N THR A 162 3.49 -24.34 -8.19
CA THR A 162 3.16 -22.89 -8.25
C THR A 162 3.06 -22.24 -6.87
N GLU A 163 2.71 -23.03 -5.87
CA GLU A 163 2.58 -22.63 -4.47
C GLU A 163 3.92 -22.14 -3.91
N VAL A 164 5.03 -22.78 -4.29
CA VAL A 164 6.37 -22.39 -3.84
C VAL A 164 6.73 -20.98 -4.32
N TYR A 165 6.43 -20.69 -5.58
CA TYR A 165 6.65 -19.33 -6.12
C TYR A 165 5.76 -18.29 -5.44
N SER A 166 4.53 -18.64 -5.11
CA SER A 166 3.60 -17.79 -4.39
C SER A 166 4.05 -17.50 -2.96
N MET A 167 4.89 -18.36 -2.34
CA MET A 167 5.46 -18.13 -1.01
C MET A 167 6.64 -17.15 -1.01
N LEU A 168 7.33 -16.93 -2.12
CA LEU A 168 8.52 -16.08 -2.19
C LEU A 168 8.32 -14.67 -1.63
N PRO A 169 7.26 -13.92 -1.97
CA PRO A 169 7.04 -12.59 -1.41
C PRO A 169 6.83 -12.60 0.11
N TYR A 170 6.21 -13.65 0.65
CA TYR A 170 5.98 -13.79 2.10
C TYR A 170 7.29 -14.05 2.84
N ILE A 171 8.10 -14.97 2.33
CA ILE A 171 9.43 -15.27 2.89
C ILE A 171 10.29 -14.01 2.87
N ALA A 172 10.29 -13.29 1.75
CA ALA A 172 11.05 -12.06 1.62
C ALA A 172 10.60 -10.97 2.61
N THR A 173 9.29 -10.82 2.84
CA THR A 173 8.79 -9.86 3.84
C THR A 173 9.25 -10.21 5.24
N VAL A 174 9.26 -11.50 5.60
CA VAL A 174 9.77 -11.97 6.90
C VAL A 174 11.27 -11.68 7.04
N ILE A 175 12.07 -11.96 6.01
CA ILE A 175 13.51 -11.68 6.01
C ILE A 175 13.76 -10.17 6.19
N VAL A 176 13.07 -9.34 5.40
CA VAL A 176 13.20 -7.87 5.50
C VAL A 176 12.78 -7.38 6.89
N PHE A 177 11.76 -7.97 7.47
CA PHE A 177 11.32 -7.64 8.83
C PHE A 177 12.42 -7.94 9.87
N ILE A 178 13.01 -9.13 9.82
CA ILE A 178 14.09 -9.53 10.75
C ILE A 178 15.27 -8.57 10.62
N LEU A 179 15.70 -8.26 9.39
CA LEU A 179 16.81 -7.36 9.12
C LEU A 179 16.49 -5.91 9.55
N SER A 180 15.28 -5.45 9.32
CA SER A 180 14.82 -4.10 9.69
C SER A 180 14.76 -3.92 11.20
N THR A 181 14.31 -4.93 11.94
CA THR A 181 14.17 -4.87 13.39
C THR A 181 15.52 -4.73 14.10
N GLY A 182 16.59 -5.32 13.55
CA GLY A 182 17.93 -5.28 14.15
C GLY A 182 18.62 -3.92 14.08
N ASN A 183 18.56 -3.22 12.95
CA ASN A 183 19.38 -2.03 12.67
C ASN A 183 18.62 -0.70 12.72
N PHE A 184 17.32 -0.68 12.42
CA PHE A 184 16.56 0.57 12.29
C PHE A 184 15.82 0.99 13.56
N ARG A 185 15.67 0.12 14.56
CA ARG A 185 14.91 0.39 15.79
C ARG A 185 15.54 1.46 16.68
N LYS A 186 16.81 1.81 16.49
CA LYS A 186 17.51 2.78 17.35
C LYS A 186 17.28 4.26 17.00
N LYS A 187 16.71 4.61 15.84
CA LYS A 187 16.73 6.01 15.38
C LYS A 187 15.40 6.61 14.92
N HIS A 188 14.45 5.84 14.47
CA HIS A 188 13.16 6.39 14.00
C HIS A 188 12.07 5.36 14.21
N THR A 189 11.11 5.73 15.00
CA THR A 189 9.76 5.19 14.97
C THR A 189 9.34 4.43 16.21
N ALA A 190 8.84 5.23 17.10
CA ALA A 190 7.78 4.73 17.96
C ALA A 190 6.50 4.64 17.13
N GLU A 191 5.81 3.53 17.22
CA GLU A 191 4.41 3.39 16.88
C GLU A 191 3.62 4.58 17.45
N PRO A 192 2.66 5.18 16.71
CA PRO A 192 1.88 6.29 17.24
C PRO A 192 1.28 5.93 18.60
N ALA A 193 1.55 6.74 19.61
CA ALA A 193 1.25 6.38 21.01
C ALA A 193 -0.24 6.17 21.29
N ALA A 194 -1.11 6.79 20.48
CA ALA A 194 -2.57 6.67 20.55
C ALA A 194 -3.15 5.60 19.59
N LEU A 195 -2.30 4.79 18.94
CA LEU A 195 -2.77 3.74 18.04
C LEU A 195 -3.60 2.70 18.83
N ALA A 196 -4.74 2.34 18.27
CA ALA A 196 -5.71 1.40 18.87
C ALA A 196 -6.23 1.78 20.28
N LYS A 197 -5.94 2.99 20.76
CA LYS A 197 -6.49 3.46 22.02
C LYS A 197 -7.76 4.27 21.79
N PRO A 198 -8.85 3.98 22.53
CA PRO A 198 -10.01 4.84 22.52
C PRO A 198 -9.61 6.21 23.09
N TYR A 199 -10.20 7.25 22.54
CA TYR A 199 -10.04 8.59 23.10
C TYR A 199 -11.32 8.93 23.86
N ASP A 200 -11.18 9.21 25.14
CA ASP A 200 -12.24 9.71 25.97
C ASP A 200 -11.85 11.07 26.54
N ARG A 201 -12.73 12.06 26.38
CA ARG A 201 -12.50 13.44 26.80
C ARG A 201 -12.54 13.58 28.33
N GLU A 202 -13.28 12.67 29.00
CA GLU A 202 -13.49 12.70 30.43
C GLU A 202 -12.37 12.00 31.23
N SER A 203 -11.58 11.17 30.59
CA SER A 203 -10.47 10.42 31.22
C SER A 203 -9.17 11.20 31.39
N ARG A 204 -9.27 12.47 31.79
CA ARG A 204 -8.09 13.31 32.08
C ARG A 204 -7.53 13.02 33.45
#